data_ae79e54a9373025ed8f8f4e483757414
#
_entry.id   ae79e54a9373025ed8f8f4e483757414
#
_cell.length_a   1.000
_cell.length_b   1.000
_cell.length_c   1.000
_cell.angle_alpha   90.00
_cell.angle_beta   90.00
_cell.angle_gamma   90.00
#
_symmetry.space_group_name_H-M   'P 1'
#
loop_
_entity.id
_entity.type
_entity.pdbx_description
1 polymer ?
#
loop_
_entity_poly.entity_id
_entity_poly.type
_entity_poly.pdbx_seq_one_letter_code
_entity_poly.pdbx_strand_id
1 'polypeptide(L)'
;MFNDYVLDFIKIKEELASHCSSIIAKEMALALEPMTNREKIQEALDETAEALRSWQTEIEQPLGGTRDIRESCKKSRKDFVLSREAIWDVYITIGAYKRMAKFFRAKYMEY
;
A
#
# COMPACT_ATOMS: atom_id res chain seq x y z
N MET A 1 -23.34 7.07 -13.12
CA MET A 1 -22.39 7.68 -12.17
C MET A 1 -22.88 7.40 -10.75
N PHE A 2 -22.02 6.82 -9.91
CA PHE A 2 -22.36 6.56 -8.51
C PHE A 2 -22.33 7.84 -7.69
N ASN A 3 -23.31 7.96 -6.79
CA ASN A 3 -23.33 9.02 -5.79
C ASN A 3 -22.81 8.39 -4.48
N ASP A 4 -21.61 8.77 -4.08
CA ASP A 4 -20.96 8.23 -2.88
C ASP A 4 -21.80 8.46 -1.62
N TYR A 5 -22.54 9.56 -1.56
CA TYR A 5 -23.40 9.86 -0.41
C TYR A 5 -24.55 8.89 -0.27
N VAL A 6 -25.13 8.45 -1.37
CA VAL A 6 -26.25 7.51 -1.36
C VAL A 6 -25.80 6.15 -0.83
N LEU A 7 -24.58 5.75 -1.18
CA LEU A 7 -24.05 4.43 -0.81
C LEU A 7 -23.15 4.46 0.44
N ASP A 8 -23.03 5.61 1.10
CA ASP A 8 -22.09 5.81 2.21
C ASP A 8 -20.65 5.41 1.85
N PHE A 9 -20.32 5.49 0.57
CA PHE A 9 -19.04 5.03 0.06
C PHE A 9 -17.86 5.81 0.63
N ILE A 10 -18.06 7.10 0.90
CA ILE A 10 -17.02 7.95 1.53
C ILE A 10 -16.65 7.39 2.90
N LYS A 11 -17.63 6.98 3.69
CA LYS A 11 -17.39 6.41 5.01
C LYS A 11 -16.66 5.08 4.93
N ILE A 12 -16.99 4.25 3.94
CA ILE A 12 -16.33 2.98 3.71
C ILE A 12 -14.86 3.21 3.35
N LYS A 13 -14.58 4.18 2.48
CA LYS A 13 -13.20 4.53 2.10
C LYS A 13 -12.40 5.04 3.31
N GLU A 14 -13.01 5.87 4.14
CA GLU A 14 -12.36 6.40 5.34
C GLU A 14 -12.04 5.29 6.34
N GLU A 15 -12.97 4.36 6.53
CA GLU A 15 -12.75 3.20 7.39
C GLU A 15 -11.60 2.33 6.85
N LEU A 16 -11.60 2.05 5.56
CA LEU A 16 -10.52 1.31 4.91
C LEU A 16 -9.17 2.02 5.11
N ALA A 17 -9.14 3.33 4.90
CA ALA A 17 -7.93 4.12 5.08
C ALA A 17 -7.40 4.06 6.52
N SER A 18 -8.28 3.98 7.50
CA SER A 18 -7.90 3.90 8.91
C SER A 18 -7.12 2.62 9.24
N HIS A 19 -7.31 1.57 8.45
CA HIS A 19 -6.61 0.30 8.63
C HIS A 19 -5.29 0.22 7.86
N CYS A 20 -4.99 1.21 7.02
CA CYS A 20 -3.76 1.22 6.25
C CYS A 20 -2.57 1.65 7.11
N SER A 21 -1.43 0.99 6.91
CA SER A 21 -0.22 1.27 7.69
C SER A 21 0.72 2.28 7.05
N SER A 22 0.51 2.63 5.78
CA SER A 22 1.34 3.61 5.08
C SER A 22 0.50 4.77 4.55
N ILE A 23 1.14 5.94 4.40
CA ILE A 23 0.48 7.12 3.85
C ILE A 23 0.04 6.87 2.41
N ILE A 24 0.88 6.21 1.62
CA ILE A 24 0.57 5.88 0.22
C ILE A 24 -0.65 4.97 0.14
N ALA A 25 -0.74 3.95 0.99
CA ALA A 25 -1.90 3.06 1.03
C ALA A 25 -3.17 3.81 1.45
N LYS A 26 -3.08 4.73 2.41
CA LYS A 26 -4.21 5.57 2.80
C LYS A 26 -4.72 6.42 1.65
N GLU A 27 -3.79 7.03 0.90
CA GLU A 27 -4.16 7.82 -0.28
C GLU A 27 -4.86 6.95 -1.33
N MET A 28 -4.35 5.75 -1.58
CA MET A 28 -4.97 4.81 -2.52
C MET A 28 -6.38 4.42 -2.08
N ALA A 29 -6.58 4.16 -0.79
CA ALA A 29 -7.89 3.82 -0.24
C ALA A 29 -8.87 4.96 -0.42
N LEU A 30 -8.47 6.20 -0.13
CA LEU A 30 -9.32 7.37 -0.27
C LEU A 30 -9.61 7.73 -1.72
N ALA A 31 -8.76 7.31 -2.65
CA ALA A 31 -8.92 7.56 -4.08
C ALA A 31 -9.74 6.48 -4.79
N LEU A 32 -10.19 5.45 -4.09
CA LEU A 32 -11.00 4.38 -4.69
C LEU A 32 -12.29 4.92 -5.28
N GLU A 33 -12.65 4.37 -6.44
CA GLU A 33 -13.90 4.67 -7.10
C GLU A 33 -14.63 3.35 -7.42
N PRO A 34 -15.97 3.38 -7.48
CA PRO A 34 -16.71 2.19 -7.89
C PRO A 34 -16.30 1.75 -9.29
N MET A 35 -16.15 0.45 -9.48
CA MET A 35 -15.78 -0.13 -10.76
C MET A 35 -16.98 -0.79 -11.41
N THR A 36 -17.07 -0.71 -12.73
CA THR A 36 -18.16 -1.31 -13.51
C THR A 36 -17.69 -2.41 -14.47
N ASN A 37 -16.38 -2.49 -14.73
CA ASN A 37 -15.80 -3.53 -15.59
C ASN A 37 -15.68 -4.83 -14.81
N ARG A 38 -16.42 -5.85 -15.24
CA ARG A 38 -16.49 -7.15 -14.55
C ARG A 38 -15.12 -7.82 -14.42
N GLU A 39 -14.30 -7.78 -15.45
CA GLU A 39 -12.98 -8.39 -15.43
C GLU A 39 -12.04 -7.73 -14.44
N LYS A 40 -12.05 -6.39 -14.39
CA LYS A 40 -11.25 -5.62 -13.44
C LYS A 40 -11.72 -5.83 -12.01
N ILE A 41 -13.03 -5.92 -11.80
CA ILE A 41 -13.59 -6.22 -10.49
C ILE A 41 -13.12 -7.60 -10.02
N GLN A 42 -13.17 -8.60 -10.91
CA GLN A 42 -12.74 -9.95 -10.57
C GLN A 42 -11.26 -10.00 -10.23
N GLU A 43 -10.40 -9.31 -10.99
CA GLU A 43 -8.98 -9.22 -10.68
C GLU A 43 -8.73 -8.61 -9.30
N ALA A 44 -9.42 -7.52 -8.99
CA ALA A 44 -9.27 -6.85 -7.70
C ALA A 44 -9.73 -7.74 -6.54
N LEU A 45 -10.83 -8.47 -6.72
CA LEU A 45 -11.32 -9.41 -5.72
C LEU A 45 -10.35 -10.58 -5.52
N ASP A 46 -9.76 -11.07 -6.60
CA ASP A 46 -8.79 -12.16 -6.56
C ASP A 46 -7.52 -11.74 -5.83
N GLU A 47 -7.03 -10.52 -6.09
CA GLU A 47 -5.88 -9.95 -5.39
C GLU A 47 -6.16 -9.81 -3.88
N THR A 48 -7.33 -9.32 -3.53
CA THR A 48 -7.74 -9.16 -2.13
C THR A 48 -7.86 -10.52 -1.44
N ALA A 49 -8.43 -11.51 -2.11
CA ALA A 49 -8.57 -12.86 -1.57
C ALA A 49 -7.20 -13.50 -1.33
N GLU A 50 -6.27 -13.29 -2.25
CA GLU A 50 -4.90 -13.79 -2.13
C GLU A 50 -4.16 -13.15 -0.94
N ALA A 51 -4.30 -11.83 -0.78
CA ALA A 51 -3.75 -11.11 0.35
C ALA A 51 -4.34 -11.61 1.67
N LEU A 52 -5.64 -11.85 1.71
CA LEU A 52 -6.32 -12.37 2.90
C LEU A 52 -5.82 -13.76 3.28
N ARG A 53 -5.61 -14.63 2.31
CA ARG A 53 -5.04 -15.97 2.57
C ARG A 53 -3.63 -15.86 3.16
N SER A 54 -2.83 -14.93 2.63
CA SER A 54 -1.50 -14.65 3.16
C SER A 54 -1.56 -14.19 4.62
N TRP A 55 -2.52 -13.33 4.92
CA TRP A 55 -2.72 -12.81 6.28
C TRP A 55 -3.08 -13.90 7.27
N GLN A 56 -3.90 -14.85 6.87
CA GLN A 56 -4.38 -15.91 7.74
C GLN A 56 -3.29 -16.92 8.14
N THR A 57 -2.25 -17.06 7.32
CA THR A 57 -1.20 -18.05 7.55
C THR A 57 -0.02 -17.52 8.36
N GLU A 58 0.06 -16.20 8.56
CA GLU A 58 1.17 -15.56 9.28
C GLU A 58 0.64 -14.69 10.40
N ILE A 59 1.32 -14.74 11.53
CA ILE A 59 0.97 -13.96 12.71
C ILE A 59 1.35 -12.48 12.49
N GLU A 60 2.49 -12.24 11.87
CA GLU A 60 2.97 -10.89 11.59
C GLU A 60 3.37 -10.78 10.12
N GLN A 61 2.93 -9.70 9.48
CA GLN A 61 3.37 -9.35 8.14
C GLN A 61 4.30 -8.13 8.20
N PRO A 62 5.37 -8.12 7.40
CA PRO A 62 6.35 -7.04 7.45
C PRO A 62 5.91 -5.81 6.66
N LEU A 63 4.71 -5.29 6.94
CA LEU A 63 4.12 -4.18 6.20
C LEU A 63 4.39 -2.82 6.83
N GLY A 64 4.93 -2.78 8.05
CA GLY A 64 5.18 -1.54 8.74
C GLY A 64 6.57 -0.96 8.45
N GLY A 65 6.80 0.26 8.92
CA GLY A 65 8.11 0.91 8.86
C GLY A 65 8.40 1.67 7.58
N THR A 66 7.42 1.82 6.69
CA THR A 66 7.60 2.63 5.48
C THR A 66 7.29 4.10 5.76
N ARG A 67 8.01 4.99 5.07
CA ARG A 67 7.75 6.43 5.07
C ARG A 67 7.44 6.86 3.65
N ASP A 68 6.81 8.01 3.51
CA ASP A 68 6.58 8.60 2.19
C ASP A 68 7.88 9.28 1.73
N ILE A 69 8.57 8.65 0.79
CA ILE A 69 9.86 9.13 0.27
C ILE A 69 9.75 9.69 -1.15
N ARG A 70 8.54 9.93 -1.64
CA ARG A 70 8.32 10.42 -3.02
C ARG A 70 9.01 11.74 -3.27
N GLU A 71 8.91 12.67 -2.32
CA GLU A 71 9.53 13.99 -2.44
C GLU A 71 11.07 13.90 -2.42
N SER A 72 11.60 13.05 -1.54
CA SER A 72 13.04 12.81 -1.46
C SER A 72 13.60 12.24 -2.77
N CYS A 73 12.88 11.32 -3.40
CA CYS A 73 13.26 10.74 -4.68
C CYS A 73 13.26 11.80 -5.79
N LYS A 74 12.25 12.69 -5.82
CA LYS A 74 12.19 13.78 -6.79
C LYS A 74 13.36 14.75 -6.63
N LYS A 75 13.67 15.13 -5.40
CA LYS A 75 14.79 16.03 -5.10
C LYS A 75 16.12 15.42 -5.51
N SER A 76 16.30 14.14 -5.23
CA SER A 76 17.50 13.40 -5.60
C SER A 76 17.75 13.43 -7.11
N ARG A 77 16.67 13.31 -7.92
CA ARG A 77 16.79 13.36 -9.39
C ARG A 77 17.24 14.73 -9.91
N LYS A 78 16.99 15.79 -9.14
CA LYS A 78 17.31 17.17 -9.52
C LYS A 78 18.61 17.66 -8.88
N ASP A 79 19.42 16.75 -8.36
CA ASP A 79 20.69 17.05 -7.71
C ASP A 79 20.56 17.92 -6.45
N PHE A 80 19.40 17.91 -5.80
CA PHE A 80 19.24 18.55 -4.50
C PHE A 80 19.88 17.71 -3.41
N VAL A 81 20.46 18.39 -2.42
CA VAL A 81 21.01 17.74 -1.23
C VAL A 81 19.85 17.38 -0.29
N LEU A 82 19.78 16.12 0.12
CA LEU A 82 18.77 15.66 1.05
C LEU A 82 19.20 15.96 2.49
N SER A 83 18.21 16.27 3.36
CA SER A 83 18.45 16.39 4.78
C SER A 83 18.81 15.05 5.39
N ARG A 84 19.39 15.08 6.60
CA ARG A 84 19.70 13.86 7.36
C ARG A 84 18.41 13.03 7.60
N GLU A 85 17.34 13.69 7.94
CA GLU A 85 16.04 13.06 8.21
C GLU A 85 15.50 12.39 6.95
N ALA A 86 15.61 13.04 5.81
CA ALA A 86 15.18 12.49 4.53
C ALA A 86 15.98 11.24 4.16
N ILE A 87 17.30 11.28 4.35
CA ILE A 87 18.17 10.12 4.10
C ILE A 87 17.78 8.96 5.03
N TRP A 88 17.52 9.26 6.29
CA TRP A 88 17.11 8.26 7.26
C TRP A 88 15.79 7.60 6.88
N ASP A 89 14.80 8.40 6.46
CA ASP A 89 13.50 7.89 6.02
C ASP A 89 13.64 6.99 4.79
N VAL A 90 14.50 7.34 3.84
CA VAL A 90 14.79 6.51 2.67
C VAL A 90 15.43 5.18 3.11
N TYR A 91 16.39 5.24 4.01
CA TYR A 91 17.07 4.05 4.55
C TYR A 91 16.08 3.08 5.21
N ILE A 92 15.23 3.60 6.09
CA ILE A 92 14.21 2.80 6.80
C ILE A 92 13.23 2.19 5.79
N THR A 93 12.77 2.97 4.82
CA THR A 93 11.79 2.54 3.84
C THR A 93 12.34 1.45 2.92
N ILE A 94 13.57 1.60 2.46
CA ILE A 94 14.24 0.57 1.66
C ILE A 94 14.39 -0.72 2.47
N GLY A 95 14.77 -0.60 3.74
CA GLY A 95 14.86 -1.76 4.64
C GLY A 95 13.53 -2.48 4.79
N ALA A 96 12.43 -1.73 4.92
CA ALA A 96 11.09 -2.29 5.01
C ALA A 96 10.72 -3.03 3.71
N TYR A 97 11.01 -2.44 2.56
CA TYR A 97 10.74 -3.07 1.27
C TYR A 97 11.55 -4.36 1.07
N LYS A 98 12.79 -4.37 1.51
CA LYS A 98 13.62 -5.59 1.47
C LYS A 98 13.03 -6.70 2.32
N ARG A 99 12.55 -6.37 3.52
CA ARG A 99 11.90 -7.35 4.40
C ARG A 99 10.64 -7.91 3.77
N MET A 100 9.82 -7.04 3.17
CA MET A 100 8.60 -7.47 2.47
C MET A 100 8.92 -8.36 1.28
N ALA A 101 9.89 -7.98 0.46
CA ALA A 101 10.31 -8.77 -0.69
C ALA A 101 10.82 -10.15 -0.27
N LYS A 102 11.63 -10.21 0.79
CA LYS A 102 12.14 -11.46 1.33
C LYS A 102 11.01 -12.35 1.85
N PHE A 103 10.08 -11.76 2.59
CA PHE A 103 8.92 -12.47 3.13
C PHE A 103 8.08 -13.11 2.03
N PHE A 104 7.70 -12.33 1.04
CA PHE A 104 6.86 -12.82 -0.06
C PHE A 104 7.61 -13.79 -0.97
N ARG A 105 8.88 -13.58 -1.19
CA ARG A 105 9.69 -14.49 -1.99
C ARG A 105 9.79 -15.87 -1.31
N ALA A 106 10.08 -15.89 -0.02
CA ALA A 106 10.17 -17.15 0.73
C ALA A 106 8.85 -17.90 0.75
N LYS A 107 7.71 -17.16 0.80
CA LYS A 107 6.39 -17.76 0.93
C LYS A 107 5.79 -18.20 -0.41
N TYR A 108 6.00 -17.43 -1.47
CA TYR A 108 5.27 -17.60 -2.72
C TYR A 108 6.08 -18.14 -3.89
N MET A 109 7.39 -18.14 -3.81
CA MET A 109 8.20 -18.70 -4.89
C MET A 109 8.37 -20.22 -4.83
N GLU A 110 7.77 -20.85 -3.84
CA GLU A 110 7.69 -22.32 -3.77
C GLU A 110 6.45 -22.85 -4.50
N TYR A 111 5.61 -21.99 -5.04
CA TYR A 111 4.40 -22.38 -5.76
C TYR A 111 4.58 -22.33 -7.26
#